data_cfccdb59a3c290c279bcb2050d1b69dc
#
_entry.id   cfccdb59a3c290c279bcb2050d1b69dc
#
_cell.length_a   1.000
_cell.length_b   1.000
_cell.length_c   1.000
_cell.angle_alpha   90.00
_cell.angle_beta   90.00
_cell.angle_gamma   90.00
#
_symmetry.space_group_name_H-M   'P 1'
#
loop_
_entity.id
_entity.type
_entity.pdbx_description
1 polymer ?
#
loop_
_entity_poly.entity_id
_entity_poly.type
_entity_poly.pdbx_seq_one_letter_code
_entity_poly.pdbx_strand_id
1 'polypeptide(L)'
;MHRIALLSGLLALSACTATPTVVENSATAVTVRYDGIANKIDDATQVAQKVCASHDKIARLRKVNDEGIGQHFGHFDCISPTGLN
;
A
#
# COMPACT_ATOMS: atom_id res chain seq x y z
N MET A 1 -21.19 0.82 -33.62
CA MET A 1 -20.10 1.21 -33.63
C MET A 1 -19.80 2.22 -32.71
N HIS A 2 -19.50 2.97 -32.51
CA HIS A 2 -19.36 4.06 -31.88
C HIS A 2 -19.64 4.07 -30.48
N ARG A 3 -20.24 3.31 -29.94
CA ARG A 3 -20.52 3.35 -28.61
C ARG A 3 -19.37 3.18 -27.79
N ILE A 4 -18.35 2.78 -28.26
CA ILE A 4 -17.17 2.56 -27.50
C ILE A 4 -16.72 3.75 -26.74
N ALA A 5 -16.94 4.89 -27.26
CA ALA A 5 -16.47 6.09 -26.61
C ALA A 5 -17.05 6.31 -25.23
N LEU A 6 -18.15 5.71 -24.95
CA LEU A 6 -18.77 5.91 -23.67
C LEU A 6 -18.02 5.30 -22.55
N LEU A 7 -17.31 4.24 -22.84
CA LEU A 7 -16.63 3.52 -21.77
C LEU A 7 -15.48 4.26 -21.20
N SER A 8 -14.84 5.08 -21.99
CA SER A 8 -13.67 5.74 -21.46
C SER A 8 -13.99 6.71 -20.36
N GLY A 9 -15.18 7.23 -20.32
CA GLY A 9 -15.51 8.16 -19.29
C GLY A 9 -15.53 7.57 -17.91
N LEU A 10 -15.76 6.29 -17.81
CA LEU A 10 -15.84 5.66 -16.51
C LEU A 10 -14.51 5.51 -15.83
N LEU A 11 -13.46 5.41 -16.61
CA LEU A 11 -12.15 5.20 -16.04
C LEU A 11 -11.65 6.39 -15.28
N ALA A 12 -12.09 7.55 -15.65
CA ALA A 12 -11.61 8.75 -14.99
C ALA A 12 -12.01 8.81 -13.53
N LEU A 13 -13.09 8.17 -13.17
CA LEU A 13 -13.57 8.24 -11.80
C LEU A 13 -12.67 7.53 -10.81
N SER A 14 -12.06 6.44 -11.23
CA SER A 14 -11.23 5.72 -10.29
C SER A 14 -9.95 6.47 -9.97
N ALA A 15 -9.56 7.43 -10.77
CA ALA A 15 -8.36 8.18 -10.50
C ALA A 15 -8.48 9.09 -9.29
N CYS A 16 -9.69 9.32 -8.81
CA CYS A 16 -9.90 10.21 -7.68
C CYS A 16 -9.74 9.52 -6.34
N THR A 17 -9.54 8.23 -6.33
CA THR A 17 -9.43 7.47 -5.10
C THR A 17 -8.03 7.57 -4.52
N ALA A 18 -7.93 7.98 -3.27
CA ALA A 18 -6.65 8.02 -2.60
C ALA A 18 -6.14 6.59 -2.39
N THR A 19 -4.84 6.39 -2.47
CA THR A 19 -4.25 5.09 -2.24
C THR A 19 -3.04 5.24 -1.34
N PRO A 20 -2.70 4.20 -0.57
CA PRO A 20 -1.47 4.23 0.22
C PRO A 20 -0.26 4.33 -0.70
N THR A 21 0.77 4.99 -0.22
CA THR A 21 1.98 5.25 -0.99
C THR A 21 3.18 4.62 -0.34
N VAL A 22 3.94 3.84 -1.10
CA VAL A 22 5.20 3.29 -0.61
C VAL A 22 6.21 4.43 -0.61
N VAL A 23 6.74 4.76 0.57
CA VAL A 23 7.73 5.84 0.69
C VAL A 23 9.14 5.32 0.90
N GLU A 24 9.27 4.06 1.33
CA GLU A 24 10.56 3.40 1.45
C GLU A 24 10.36 1.92 1.21
N ASN A 25 11.27 1.29 0.49
CA ASN A 25 11.24 -0.15 0.38
C ASN A 25 12.63 -0.70 0.14
N SER A 26 12.84 -1.90 0.64
CA SER A 26 14.05 -2.67 0.40
C SER A 26 13.65 -4.14 0.50
N ALA A 27 14.61 -5.03 0.35
CA ALA A 27 14.30 -6.45 0.45
C ALA A 27 13.88 -6.87 1.86
N THR A 28 14.13 -6.03 2.87
CA THR A 28 13.87 -6.39 4.26
C THR A 28 12.83 -5.50 4.94
N ALA A 29 12.46 -4.37 4.34
CA ALA A 29 11.56 -3.43 5.03
C ALA A 29 10.81 -2.56 4.03
N VAL A 30 9.59 -2.19 4.41
CA VAL A 30 8.73 -1.33 3.60
C VAL A 30 8.06 -0.34 4.53
N THR A 31 8.02 0.92 4.12
CA THR A 31 7.24 1.94 4.84
C THR A 31 6.17 2.46 3.88
N VAL A 32 4.93 2.47 4.36
CA VAL A 32 3.79 2.89 3.55
C VAL A 32 3.09 4.04 4.26
N ARG A 33 2.86 5.12 3.52
CA ARG A 33 2.07 6.25 4.04
C ARG A 33 0.62 6.07 3.64
N TYR A 34 -0.29 6.35 4.56
CA TYR A 34 -1.71 6.30 4.28
C TYR A 34 -2.40 7.48 4.98
N ASP A 35 -3.59 7.86 4.50
CA ASP A 35 -4.22 9.08 4.98
C ASP A 35 -4.97 8.92 6.30
N GLY A 36 -5.36 7.73 6.65
CA GLY A 36 -6.08 7.48 7.89
C GLY A 36 -7.57 7.71 7.81
N ILE A 37 -8.06 8.17 6.67
CA ILE A 37 -9.48 8.42 6.46
C ILE A 37 -10.02 7.51 5.38
N ALA A 38 -9.60 7.71 4.14
CA ALA A 38 -10.00 6.85 3.04
C ALA A 38 -9.25 5.53 3.08
N ASN A 39 -8.03 5.55 3.59
CA ASN A 39 -7.20 4.35 3.72
C ASN A 39 -6.78 4.20 5.15
N LYS A 40 -6.79 2.96 5.64
CA LYS A 40 -6.41 2.63 7.00
C LYS A 40 -5.18 1.73 6.96
N ILE A 41 -4.74 1.31 8.16
CA ILE A 41 -3.58 0.43 8.26
C ILE A 41 -3.76 -0.87 7.47
N ASP A 42 -5.00 -1.35 7.35
CA ASP A 42 -5.25 -2.58 6.59
C ASP A 42 -4.91 -2.39 5.11
N ASP A 43 -5.22 -1.22 4.57
CA ASP A 43 -4.90 -0.92 3.18
C ASP A 43 -3.40 -0.81 2.99
N ALA A 44 -2.72 -0.19 3.94
CA ALA A 44 -1.27 -0.08 3.89
C ALA A 44 -0.63 -1.46 3.99
N THR A 45 -1.21 -2.34 4.79
CA THR A 45 -0.69 -3.70 4.94
C THR A 45 -0.77 -4.46 3.62
N GLN A 46 -1.85 -4.29 2.88
CA GLN A 46 -1.98 -4.97 1.59
C GLN A 46 -0.92 -4.49 0.61
N VAL A 47 -0.63 -3.20 0.63
CA VAL A 47 0.41 -2.64 -0.24
C VAL A 47 1.77 -3.18 0.17
N ALA A 48 2.06 -3.19 1.48
CA ALA A 48 3.32 -3.72 1.96
C ALA A 48 3.48 -5.19 1.60
N GLN A 49 2.38 -5.96 1.68
CA GLN A 49 2.43 -7.38 1.35
C GLN A 49 2.80 -7.60 -0.11
N LYS A 50 2.30 -6.75 -1.01
CA LYS A 50 2.65 -6.87 -2.42
C LYS A 50 4.13 -6.61 -2.64
N VAL A 51 4.67 -5.62 -1.93
CA VAL A 51 6.09 -5.30 -2.05
C VAL A 51 6.94 -6.44 -1.51
N CYS A 52 6.62 -6.93 -0.31
CA CYS A 52 7.39 -8.04 0.27
C CYS A 52 7.27 -9.30 -0.58
N ALA A 53 6.10 -9.54 -1.17
CA ALA A 53 5.90 -10.72 -2.02
C ALA A 53 6.80 -10.70 -3.25
N SER A 54 7.16 -9.52 -3.74
CA SER A 54 8.06 -9.42 -4.87
C SER A 54 9.46 -9.92 -4.53
N HIS A 55 9.75 -10.10 -3.24
CA HIS A 55 11.00 -10.66 -2.76
C HIS A 55 10.78 -12.03 -2.13
N ASP A 56 9.63 -12.65 -2.42
CA ASP A 56 9.26 -13.97 -1.86
C ASP A 56 9.16 -13.91 -0.34
N LYS A 57 8.69 -12.80 0.19
CA LYS A 57 8.58 -12.61 1.64
C LYS A 57 7.18 -12.15 2.00
N ILE A 58 6.90 -12.13 3.30
CA ILE A 58 5.63 -11.65 3.81
C ILE A 58 5.87 -10.40 4.65
N ALA A 59 4.87 -9.53 4.68
CA ALA A 59 4.97 -8.30 5.45
C ALA A 59 4.50 -8.54 6.87
N ARG A 60 5.25 -7.99 7.83
CA ARG A 60 4.87 -8.01 9.23
C ARG A 60 4.94 -6.60 9.76
N LEU A 61 3.84 -6.09 10.28
CA LEU A 61 3.79 -4.74 10.82
C LEU A 61 4.71 -4.64 12.04
N ARG A 62 5.60 -3.66 12.00
CA ARG A 62 6.52 -3.40 13.10
C ARG A 62 6.05 -2.26 13.97
N LYS A 63 5.62 -1.17 13.38
CA LYS A 63 5.08 -0.04 14.13
C LYS A 63 4.32 0.90 13.21
N VAL A 64 3.52 1.76 13.80
CA VAL A 64 2.80 2.80 13.11
C VAL A 64 3.21 4.14 13.70
N ASN A 65 3.56 5.08 12.84
CA ASN A 65 3.79 6.46 13.26
C ASN A 65 2.62 7.29 12.78
N ASP A 66 2.15 8.16 13.65
CA ASP A 66 0.98 8.97 13.39
C ASP A 66 1.38 10.42 13.52
N GLU A 67 1.58 11.10 12.41
CA GLU A 67 2.12 12.46 12.41
C GLU A 67 1.13 13.49 11.91
N GLY A 68 -0.15 13.17 11.98
CA GLY A 68 -1.18 14.10 11.58
C GLY A 68 -2.03 13.57 10.46
N ILE A 69 -3.00 14.35 10.03
CA ILE A 69 -3.91 13.96 8.98
C ILE A 69 -3.13 13.77 7.68
N GLY A 70 -3.33 12.63 7.06
CA GLY A 70 -2.62 12.31 5.84
C GLY A 70 -1.19 11.88 6.04
N GLN A 71 -0.74 11.80 7.29
CA GLN A 71 0.64 11.52 7.62
C GLN A 71 0.75 10.33 8.57
N HIS A 72 0.11 9.22 8.22
CA HIS A 72 0.23 7.98 8.96
C HIS A 72 1.19 7.07 8.22
N PHE A 73 2.12 6.47 8.93
CA PHE A 73 3.14 5.61 8.32
C PHE A 73 3.12 4.24 8.97
N GLY A 74 2.95 3.21 8.16
CA GLY A 74 3.10 1.84 8.62
C GLY A 74 4.48 1.34 8.26
N HIS A 75 5.23 0.86 9.24
CA HIS A 75 6.56 0.31 9.04
C HIS A 75 6.47 -1.20 9.12
N PHE A 76 6.85 -1.87 8.04
CA PHE A 76 6.72 -3.31 7.92
C PHE A 76 8.08 -3.95 7.70
N ASP A 77 8.27 -5.12 8.28
CA ASP A 77 9.42 -5.96 7.97
C ASP A 77 8.99 -6.97 6.92
N CYS A 78 9.84 -7.22 5.94
CA CYS A 78 9.64 -8.32 5.01
C CYS A 78 10.40 -9.52 5.57
N ILE A 79 9.67 -10.55 5.97
CA ILE A 79 10.29 -11.72 6.56
C ILE A 79 10.01 -12.94 5.70
N SER A 80 10.83 -13.96 5.84
CA SER A 80 10.63 -15.15 5.05
C SER A 80 9.36 -15.88 5.51
N PRO A 81 8.68 -16.59 4.59
CA PRO A 81 7.44 -17.28 4.95
C PRO A 81 7.62 -18.31 6.06
N THR A 82 8.84 -18.79 6.28
CA THR A 82 9.10 -19.76 7.33
C THR A 82 9.35 -19.09 8.67
N GLY A 83 9.39 -17.76 8.71
CA GLY A 83 9.70 -17.06 9.93
C GLY A 83 11.18 -16.88 10.19
N LEU A 84 12.03 -17.41 9.34
CA LEU A 84 13.46 -17.26 9.47
C LEU A 84 13.94 -16.16 8.54
N ASN A 85 14.63 -15.22 9.05
CA ASN A 85 15.10 -14.12 8.21
C ASN A 85 16.50 -14.31 7.75
#